data_29f9285f2a4aafb5f96130f76ed8a20c
#
_entry.id   29f9285f2a4aafb5f96130f76ed8a20c
#
_cell.length_a   1.000
_cell.length_b   1.000
_cell.length_c   1.000
_cell.angle_alpha   90.00
_cell.angle_beta   90.00
_cell.angle_gamma   90.00
#
_symmetry.space_group_name_H-M   'P 1'
#
loop_
_entity.id
_entity.type
_entity.pdbx_description
1 polymer ?
#
loop_
_entity_poly.entity_id
_entity_poly.type
_entity_poly.pdbx_seq_one_letter_code
_entity_poly.pdbx_strand_id
1 'polypeptide(L)'
;ESFAASLSHILQENVRCHRNNDRPVCRIAVAAGGGNMTSDMRTAVELGCDTYVTGEYALYSQQYAGFCGMNLFVGSHTNTEILGVKSMAERLTCGGKIELIRIREPND
;
A
#
# COMPACT_ATOMS: atom_id res chain seq x y z
N GLU A 1 -15.39 -11.25 -2.68
CA GLU A 1 -14.67 -10.17 -3.34
C GLU A 1 -13.18 -10.44 -3.33
N SER A 2 -12.47 -10.21 -4.46
CA SER A 2 -11.03 -10.41 -4.50
C SER A 2 -10.30 -9.34 -3.69
N PHE A 3 -9.09 -9.67 -3.23
CA PHE A 3 -8.24 -8.71 -2.51
C PHE A 3 -7.95 -7.47 -3.37
N ALA A 4 -7.66 -7.65 -4.66
CA ALA A 4 -7.42 -6.55 -5.58
C ALA A 4 -8.62 -5.60 -5.69
N ALA A 5 -9.84 -6.14 -5.76
CA ALA A 5 -11.06 -5.35 -5.82
C ALA A 5 -11.29 -4.58 -4.51
N SER A 6 -11.10 -5.23 -3.37
CA SER A 6 -11.22 -4.59 -2.06
C SER A 6 -10.21 -3.47 -1.89
N LEU A 7 -8.96 -3.72 -2.27
CA LEU A 7 -7.90 -2.70 -2.17
C LEU A 7 -8.17 -1.52 -3.10
N SER A 8 -8.61 -1.78 -4.35
CA SER A 8 -8.98 -0.72 -5.30
C SER A 8 -10.13 0.12 -4.78
N HIS A 9 -11.11 -0.51 -4.15
CA HIS A 9 -12.25 0.20 -3.54
C HIS A 9 -11.79 1.10 -2.38
N ILE A 10 -10.94 0.58 -1.49
CA ILE A 10 -10.41 1.34 -0.35
C ILE A 10 -9.59 2.54 -0.82
N LEU A 11 -8.73 2.34 -1.80
CA LEU A 11 -7.86 3.39 -2.33
C LEU A 11 -8.55 4.30 -3.35
N GLN A 12 -9.78 3.96 -3.78
CA GLN A 12 -10.54 4.70 -4.78
C GLN A 12 -9.78 4.87 -6.10
N GLU A 13 -9.07 3.83 -6.50
CA GLU A 13 -8.30 3.80 -7.75
C GLU A 13 -8.10 2.35 -8.20
N ASN A 14 -7.74 2.16 -9.46
CA ASN A 14 -7.37 0.83 -9.95
C ASN A 14 -5.93 0.53 -9.53
N VAL A 15 -5.76 -0.46 -8.66
CA VAL A 15 -4.42 -0.88 -8.25
C VAL A 15 -3.77 -1.77 -9.30
N ARG A 16 -2.47 -1.60 -9.48
CA ARG A 16 -1.68 -2.49 -10.33
C ARG A 16 -1.36 -3.74 -9.54
N CYS A 17 -1.64 -4.90 -10.14
CA CYS A 17 -1.42 -6.19 -9.50
C CYS A 17 -0.41 -7.02 -10.29
N HIS A 18 0.62 -7.51 -9.59
CA HIS A 18 1.57 -8.48 -10.11
C HIS A 18 1.47 -9.76 -9.28
N ARG A 19 0.79 -10.75 -9.84
CA ARG A 19 0.55 -12.01 -9.16
C ARG A 19 1.77 -12.92 -9.33
N ASN A 20 2.35 -13.37 -8.22
CA ASN A 20 3.56 -14.18 -8.20
C ASN A 20 3.41 -15.49 -7.41
N ASN A 21 2.23 -15.75 -6.85
CA ASN A 21 1.88 -17.03 -6.25
C ASN A 21 0.38 -17.29 -6.39
N ASP A 22 -0.03 -18.54 -6.14
CA ASP A 22 -1.41 -19.00 -6.25
C ASP A 22 -2.10 -19.16 -4.89
N ARG A 23 -1.44 -18.73 -3.82
CA ARG A 23 -1.98 -18.84 -2.47
C ARG A 23 -3.03 -17.75 -2.22
N PRO A 24 -4.03 -18.03 -1.35
CA PRO A 24 -4.88 -16.96 -0.85
C PRO A 24 -4.05 -15.89 -0.15
N VAL A 25 -4.45 -14.62 -0.28
CA VAL A 25 -3.82 -13.53 0.46
C VAL A 25 -4.07 -13.73 1.94
N CYS A 26 -3.03 -13.91 2.72
CA CYS A 26 -3.11 -14.24 4.13
C CYS A 26 -2.27 -13.32 5.01
N ARG A 27 -1.02 -13.08 4.63
CA ARG A 27 -0.12 -12.20 5.39
C ARG A 27 0.42 -11.11 4.49
N ILE A 28 0.08 -9.88 4.81
CA ILE A 28 0.32 -8.71 3.99
C ILE A 28 1.37 -7.83 4.66
N ALA A 29 2.33 -7.35 3.88
CA ALA A 29 3.16 -6.21 4.26
C ALA A 29 2.65 -4.96 3.55
N VAL A 30 2.56 -3.85 4.26
CA VAL A 30 2.13 -2.57 3.69
C VAL A 30 3.22 -1.53 3.94
N ALA A 31 3.68 -0.91 2.87
CA ALA A 31 4.60 0.21 2.92
C ALA A 31 4.05 1.31 2.01
N ALA A 32 3.30 2.24 2.60
CA ALA A 32 2.63 3.31 1.90
C ALA A 32 3.62 4.25 1.20
N GLY A 33 3.15 4.97 0.20
CA GLY A 33 3.98 5.92 -0.53
C GLY A 33 5.15 5.26 -1.24
N GLY A 34 6.34 5.77 -1.04
CA GLY A 34 7.59 5.28 -1.65
C GLY A 34 8.15 3.99 -1.06
N GLY A 35 7.30 3.06 -0.64
CA GLY A 35 7.70 1.80 0.01
C GLY A 35 8.20 0.71 -0.94
N ASN A 36 8.74 1.07 -2.08
CA ASN A 36 9.18 0.13 -3.12
C ASN A 36 10.64 -0.34 -2.97
N MET A 37 11.23 -0.17 -1.81
CA MET A 37 12.61 -0.58 -1.54
C MET A 37 12.69 -2.08 -1.34
N THR A 38 13.67 -2.72 -2.01
CA THR A 38 13.87 -4.17 -1.90
C THR A 38 14.25 -4.61 -0.50
N SER A 39 14.88 -3.75 0.30
CA SER A 39 15.19 -4.05 1.71
C SER A 39 13.92 -4.26 2.55
N ASP A 40 12.90 -3.45 2.34
CA ASP A 40 11.62 -3.60 3.03
C ASP A 40 10.88 -4.84 2.54
N MET A 41 10.91 -5.09 1.24
CA MET A 41 10.33 -6.28 0.64
C MET A 41 11.00 -7.57 1.15
N ARG A 42 12.32 -7.54 1.32
CA ARG A 42 13.08 -8.64 1.89
C ARG A 42 12.63 -8.93 3.32
N THR A 43 12.46 -7.90 4.13
CA THR A 43 11.93 -8.06 5.49
C THR A 43 10.55 -8.71 5.48
N ALA A 44 9.68 -8.28 4.56
CA ALA A 44 8.36 -8.88 4.39
C ALA A 44 8.44 -10.38 4.07
N VAL A 45 9.35 -10.76 3.16
CA VAL A 45 9.58 -12.17 2.82
C VAL A 45 10.07 -12.96 4.04
N GLU A 46 11.02 -12.43 4.78
CA GLU A 46 11.56 -13.06 5.99
C GLU A 46 10.50 -13.26 7.07
N LEU A 47 9.51 -12.36 7.13
CA LEU A 47 8.37 -12.46 8.05
C LEU A 47 7.23 -13.34 7.51
N GLY A 48 7.42 -13.99 6.36
CA GLY A 48 6.45 -14.91 5.78
C GLY A 48 5.27 -14.25 5.09
N CYS A 49 5.41 -13.00 4.64
CA CYS A 49 4.35 -12.34 3.88
C CYS A 49 4.22 -12.94 2.49
N ASP A 50 2.97 -13.15 2.06
CA ASP A 50 2.65 -13.62 0.71
C ASP A 50 2.34 -12.47 -0.26
N THR A 51 2.12 -11.28 0.29
CA THR A 51 1.66 -10.11 -0.47
C THR A 51 2.30 -8.83 0.08
N TYR A 52 2.66 -7.94 -0.83
CA TYR A 52 3.24 -6.63 -0.53
C TYR A 52 2.40 -5.54 -1.19
N VAL A 53 2.04 -4.51 -0.44
CA VAL A 53 1.26 -3.37 -0.92
C VAL A 53 2.10 -2.11 -0.75
N THR A 54 2.22 -1.33 -1.82
CA THR A 54 2.98 -0.07 -1.80
C THR A 54 2.32 0.99 -2.70
N GLY A 55 2.78 2.22 -2.61
CA GLY A 55 2.28 3.35 -3.38
C GLY A 55 3.17 3.79 -4.53
N GLU A 56 4.24 3.04 -4.84
CA GLU A 56 5.15 3.44 -5.91
C GLU A 56 5.67 2.22 -6.65
N TYR A 57 5.60 2.30 -7.98
CA TYR A 57 6.08 1.25 -8.86
C TYR A 57 7.55 1.48 -9.23
N ALA A 58 8.31 0.41 -9.23
CA ALA A 58 9.64 0.38 -9.85
C ALA A 58 9.84 -0.99 -10.49
N LEU A 59 10.53 -1.02 -11.63
CA LEU A 59 10.79 -2.28 -12.32
C LEU A 59 11.55 -3.27 -11.42
N TYR A 60 12.53 -2.79 -10.68
CA TYR A 60 13.30 -3.65 -9.78
C TYR A 60 12.44 -4.25 -8.65
N SER A 61 11.46 -3.51 -8.14
CA SER A 61 10.57 -4.04 -7.11
C SER A 61 9.63 -5.13 -7.65
N GLN A 62 9.14 -4.95 -8.87
CA GLN A 62 8.36 -5.97 -9.55
C GLN A 62 9.19 -7.24 -9.79
N GLN A 63 10.40 -7.09 -10.27
CA GLN A 63 11.31 -8.21 -10.52
C GLN A 63 11.66 -8.94 -9.23
N TYR A 64 11.93 -8.20 -8.17
CA TYR A 64 12.22 -8.78 -6.86
C TYR A 64 11.04 -9.56 -6.30
N ALA A 65 9.84 -9.00 -6.39
CA ALA A 65 8.61 -9.68 -5.95
C ALA A 65 8.40 -10.99 -6.74
N GLY A 66 8.63 -10.96 -8.05
CA GLY A 66 8.56 -12.16 -8.89
C GLY A 66 9.59 -13.22 -8.47
N PHE A 67 10.81 -12.79 -8.19
CA PHE A 67 11.87 -13.67 -7.72
C PHE A 67 11.53 -14.35 -6.39
N CYS A 68 10.93 -13.60 -5.46
CA CYS A 68 10.56 -14.11 -4.14
C CYS A 68 9.22 -14.85 -4.13
N GLY A 69 8.46 -14.82 -5.20
CA GLY A 69 7.11 -15.40 -5.24
C GLY A 69 6.08 -14.64 -4.40
N MET A 70 6.29 -13.35 -4.17
CA MET A 70 5.41 -12.50 -3.40
C MET A 70 4.53 -11.67 -4.33
N ASN A 71 3.21 -11.65 -4.09
CA ASN A 71 2.32 -10.80 -4.85
C ASN A 71 2.63 -9.33 -4.57
N LEU A 72 2.57 -8.49 -5.60
CA LEU A 72 2.81 -7.05 -5.48
C LEU A 72 1.59 -6.28 -5.94
N PHE A 73 1.07 -5.42 -5.07
CA PHE A 73 -0.01 -4.49 -5.38
C PHE A 73 0.51 -3.07 -5.24
N VAL A 74 0.31 -2.28 -6.28
CA VAL A 74 0.80 -0.89 -6.33
C VAL A 74 -0.37 0.05 -6.56
N GLY A 75 -0.66 0.89 -5.56
CA GLY A 75 -1.54 2.04 -5.68
C GLY A 75 -0.74 3.30 -5.97
N SER A 76 -1.38 4.46 -5.89
CA SER A 76 -0.66 5.72 -5.99
C SER A 76 0.01 6.08 -4.66
N HIS A 77 1.06 6.87 -4.73
CA HIS A 77 1.80 7.36 -3.58
C HIS A 77 0.84 8.05 -2.60
N THR A 78 0.10 9.02 -3.09
CA THR A 78 -0.82 9.83 -2.30
C THR A 78 -1.95 8.98 -1.68
N ASN A 79 -2.61 8.13 -2.48
CA ASN A 79 -3.78 7.40 -2.00
C ASN A 79 -3.42 6.33 -0.97
N THR A 80 -2.23 5.75 -1.06
CA THR A 80 -1.78 4.79 -0.04
C THR A 80 -1.40 5.46 1.28
N GLU A 81 -1.05 6.75 1.26
CA GLU A 81 -0.69 7.50 2.46
C GLU A 81 -1.86 8.24 3.11
N ILE A 82 -2.83 8.68 2.30
CA ILE A 82 -3.89 9.60 2.78
C ILE A 82 -4.72 9.02 3.92
N LEU A 83 -4.92 7.72 3.96
CA LEU A 83 -5.69 7.07 5.01
C LEU A 83 -5.05 7.26 6.39
N GLY A 84 -3.73 7.11 6.46
CA GLY A 84 -2.99 7.34 7.71
C GLY A 84 -2.96 8.80 8.12
N VAL A 85 -2.74 9.70 7.16
CA VAL A 85 -2.75 11.15 7.40
C VAL A 85 -4.11 11.61 7.89
N LYS A 86 -5.18 11.12 7.25
CA LYS A 86 -6.55 11.44 7.65
C LYS A 86 -6.86 10.94 9.06
N SER A 87 -6.47 9.72 9.38
CA SER A 87 -6.65 9.13 10.72
C SER A 87 -5.91 9.95 11.79
N MET A 88 -4.68 10.36 11.51
CA MET A 88 -3.90 11.21 12.42
C MET A 88 -4.59 12.56 12.64
N ALA A 89 -5.03 13.21 11.57
CA ALA A 89 -5.71 14.49 11.63
C ALA A 89 -7.00 14.42 12.47
N GLU A 90 -7.79 13.37 12.27
CA GLU A 90 -9.01 13.13 13.05
C GLU A 90 -8.70 12.97 14.54
N ARG A 91 -7.65 12.27 14.89
CA ARG A 91 -7.22 12.09 16.28
C ARG A 91 -6.75 13.39 16.92
N LEU A 92 -6.03 14.22 16.19
CA LEU A 92 -5.55 15.51 16.68
C LEU A 92 -6.70 16.50 16.93
N THR A 93 -7.82 16.37 16.22
CA THR A 93 -8.94 17.30 16.30
C THR A 93 -10.15 16.76 17.06
N CYS A 94 -10.07 15.55 17.61
CA CYS A 94 -11.22 14.88 18.24
C CYS A 94 -11.79 15.65 19.46
N GLY A 95 -11.03 16.55 20.08
CA GLY A 95 -11.50 17.39 21.19
C GLY A 95 -12.31 18.61 20.75
N GLY A 96 -12.44 18.87 19.46
CA GLY A 96 -13.19 20.00 18.91
C GLY A 96 -12.57 21.38 19.13
N LYS A 97 -11.33 21.44 19.64
CA LYS A 97 -10.63 22.70 19.93
C LYS A 97 -9.65 23.15 18.85
N ILE A 98 -9.31 22.22 17.93
CA ILE A 98 -8.38 22.48 16.84
C ILE A 98 -9.14 22.32 15.53
N GLU A 99 -9.05 23.33 14.68
CA GLU A 99 -9.66 23.30 13.36
C GLU A 99 -8.77 22.52 12.40
N LEU A 100 -9.38 21.63 11.62
CA LEU A 100 -8.69 20.85 10.59
C LEU A 100 -8.97 21.46 9.22
N ILE A 101 -7.90 21.78 8.48
CA ILE A 101 -8.01 22.19 7.09
C ILE A 101 -7.35 21.11 6.24
N ARG A 102 -8.14 20.49 5.36
CA ARG A 102 -7.67 19.48 4.43
C ARG A 102 -7.26 20.11 3.11
N ILE A 103 -6.00 19.92 2.75
CA ILE A 103 -5.47 20.32 1.45
C ILE A 103 -5.43 19.07 0.56
N ARG A 104 -6.10 19.15 -0.58
CA ARG A 104 -6.10 18.06 -1.54
C ARG A 104 -4.84 18.09 -2.37
N GLU A 105 -4.26 16.91 -2.55
CA GLU A 105 -3.15 16.69 -3.47
C GLU A 105 -3.64 15.92 -4.70
N PRO A 106 -3.09 16.19 -5.88
CA PRO A 106 -3.38 15.37 -7.04
C PRO A 106 -2.76 13.97 -6.88
N ASN A 107 -3.39 12.98 -7.48
CA ASN A 107 -2.82 11.63 -7.51
C ASN A 107 -1.59 11.61 -8.44
N ASP A 108 -0.61 10.88 -8.05
CA ASP A 108 0.62 10.66 -8.80
C ASP A 108 0.57 9.45 -9.76
#